data_a42f89f554ded8b465f2808f5ccf68b6
#
_entry.id   a42f89f554ded8b465f2808f5ccf68b6
#
_cell.length_a   1.000
_cell.length_b   1.000
_cell.length_c   1.000
_cell.angle_alpha   90.00
_cell.angle_beta   90.00
_cell.angle_gamma   90.00
#
_symmetry.space_group_name_H-M   'P 1'
#
loop_
_entity.id
_entity.type
_entity.pdbx_description
1 polymer ?
#
loop_
_entity_poly.entity_id
_entity_poly.type
_entity_poly.pdbx_seq_one_letter_code
_entity_poly.pdbx_strand_id
1 'polypeptide(L)'
;MIHQYVLFSSRLAAYAYAQIHDECWPVFDKRIGIAVTSGKTIDDCGQITGRLFKNIATRFFLEKRAAKIHETIVGILKNTSEYVGVIQNMKNETDHVALSRAFKKFHDFQALKKFLLKGKCHEKFKVYFQPCHV
;
A
#
# COMPACT_ATOMS: atom_id res chain seq x y z
N MET A 1 11.04 -4.18 -17.01
CA MET A 1 10.56 -4.91 -15.82
C MET A 1 10.81 -4.15 -14.53
N ILE A 2 12.06 -3.85 -14.20
CA ILE A 2 12.42 -3.14 -12.96
C ILE A 2 11.64 -1.84 -12.79
N HIS A 3 11.49 -1.07 -13.87
CA HIS A 3 10.76 0.18 -13.86
C HIS A 3 9.31 0.02 -13.34
N GLN A 4 8.63 -1.04 -13.74
CA GLN A 4 7.25 -1.33 -13.32
C GLN A 4 7.16 -1.61 -11.81
N TYR A 5 8.12 -2.34 -11.27
CA TYR A 5 8.21 -2.60 -9.82
C TYR A 5 8.49 -1.33 -9.03
N VAL A 6 9.43 -0.52 -9.51
CA VAL A 6 9.78 0.77 -8.86
C VAL A 6 8.57 1.70 -8.88
N LEU A 7 7.91 1.79 -10.02
CA LEU A 7 6.74 2.67 -10.18
C LEU A 7 5.60 2.25 -9.24
N PHE A 8 5.29 0.96 -9.17
CA PHE A 8 4.24 0.46 -8.28
C PHE A 8 4.58 0.71 -6.81
N SER A 9 5.81 0.37 -6.40
CA SER A 9 6.26 0.54 -5.02
C SER A 9 6.25 2.01 -4.60
N SER A 10 6.70 2.92 -5.47
CA SER A 10 6.70 4.36 -5.22
C SER A 10 5.28 4.90 -5.06
N ARG A 11 4.36 4.46 -5.89
CA ARG A 11 2.95 4.88 -5.82
C ARG A 11 2.26 4.33 -4.56
N LEU A 12 2.56 3.09 -4.18
CA LEU A 12 2.04 2.51 -2.94
C LEU A 12 2.55 3.28 -1.72
N ALA A 13 3.84 3.62 -1.70
CA ALA A 13 4.44 4.43 -0.64
C ALA A 13 3.83 5.83 -0.58
N ALA A 14 3.59 6.47 -1.72
CA ALA A 14 2.94 7.77 -1.79
C ALA A 14 1.51 7.72 -1.26
N TYR A 15 0.76 6.68 -1.59
CA TYR A 15 -0.57 6.46 -1.05
C TYR A 15 -0.53 6.33 0.48
N ALA A 16 0.34 5.46 1.00
CA ALA A 16 0.46 5.24 2.43
C ALA A 16 0.81 6.53 3.18
N TYR A 17 1.78 7.28 2.68
CA TYR A 17 2.17 8.55 3.28
C TYR A 17 1.01 9.56 3.29
N ALA A 18 0.32 9.74 2.16
CA ALA A 18 -0.78 10.68 2.05
C ALA A 18 -1.94 10.32 2.98
N GLN A 19 -2.28 9.04 3.11
CA GLN A 19 -3.37 8.60 3.99
C GLN A 19 -3.08 8.92 5.45
N ILE A 20 -1.87 8.67 5.91
CA ILE A 20 -1.50 8.92 7.30
C ILE A 20 -1.25 10.41 7.53
N HIS A 21 -0.34 11.00 6.78
CA HIS A 21 0.16 12.35 7.01
C HIS A 21 -0.86 13.44 6.66
N ASP A 22 -1.55 13.29 5.52
CA ASP A 22 -2.39 14.36 5.00
C ASP A 22 -3.86 14.21 5.39
N GLU A 23 -4.34 13.00 5.69
CA GLU A 23 -5.76 12.76 5.97
C GLU A 23 -6.05 12.25 7.38
N CYS A 24 -5.38 11.20 7.86
CA CYS A 24 -5.71 10.62 9.16
C CYS A 24 -5.13 11.41 10.33
N TRP A 25 -3.86 11.76 10.28
CA TRP A 25 -3.17 12.43 11.38
C TRP A 25 -3.70 13.84 11.65
N PRO A 26 -3.93 14.72 10.66
CA PRO A 26 -4.44 16.07 10.94
C PRO A 26 -5.79 16.07 11.63
N VAL A 27 -6.69 15.16 11.27
CA VAL A 27 -7.99 15.03 11.91
C VAL A 27 -7.84 14.60 13.37
N PHE A 28 -7.00 13.61 13.63
CA PHE A 28 -6.70 13.15 14.98
C PHE A 28 -6.08 14.25 15.83
N ASP A 29 -5.05 14.92 15.31
CA ASP A 29 -4.32 15.97 15.99
C ASP A 29 -5.26 17.11 16.43
N LYS A 30 -6.12 17.54 15.51
CA LYS A 30 -7.13 18.57 15.79
C LYS A 30 -8.11 18.13 16.88
N ARG A 31 -8.64 16.92 16.78
CA ARG A 31 -9.64 16.40 17.73
C ARG A 31 -9.04 16.21 19.12
N ILE A 32 -7.82 15.66 19.20
CA ILE A 32 -7.15 15.45 20.49
C ILE A 32 -6.80 16.78 21.15
N GLY A 33 -6.37 17.77 20.37
CA GLY A 33 -6.06 19.11 20.87
C GLY A 33 -7.31 19.79 21.46
N ILE A 34 -8.45 19.71 20.76
CA ILE A 34 -9.73 20.24 21.28
C ILE A 34 -10.15 19.50 22.55
N ALA A 35 -10.04 18.18 22.60
CA ALA A 35 -10.40 17.38 23.76
C ALA A 35 -9.57 17.75 25.00
N VAL A 36 -8.25 17.89 24.84
CA VAL A 36 -7.34 18.28 25.92
C VAL A 36 -7.65 19.68 26.43
N THR A 37 -7.83 20.66 25.54
CA THR A 37 -8.10 22.05 25.93
C THR A 37 -9.49 22.22 26.53
N SER A 38 -10.46 21.36 26.19
CA SER A 38 -11.82 21.39 26.73
C SER A 38 -11.99 20.59 28.03
N GLY A 39 -10.92 20.02 28.56
CA GLY A 39 -10.96 19.23 29.80
C GLY A 39 -11.70 17.91 29.66
N LYS A 40 -11.69 17.30 28.48
CA LYS A 40 -12.32 15.99 28.24
C LYS A 40 -11.61 14.88 29.00
N THR A 41 -12.34 13.79 29.27
CA THR A 41 -11.85 12.64 30.02
C THR A 41 -10.86 11.81 29.20
N ILE A 42 -10.13 10.93 29.90
CA ILE A 42 -9.25 9.92 29.27
C ILE A 42 -10.06 9.02 28.34
N ASP A 43 -11.29 8.67 28.71
CA ASP A 43 -12.17 7.83 27.89
C ASP A 43 -12.52 8.53 26.55
N ASP A 44 -12.79 9.83 26.59
CA ASP A 44 -13.03 10.62 25.38
C ASP A 44 -11.81 10.63 24.46
N CYS A 45 -10.61 10.81 25.04
CA CYS A 45 -9.34 10.74 24.30
C CYS A 45 -9.12 9.34 23.71
N GLY A 46 -9.47 8.28 24.45
CA GLY A 46 -9.42 6.91 23.99
C GLY A 46 -10.31 6.65 22.79
N GLN A 47 -11.52 7.21 22.78
CA GLN A 47 -12.44 7.11 21.62
C GLN A 47 -11.88 7.81 20.38
N ILE A 48 -11.26 8.97 20.54
CA ILE A 48 -10.64 9.70 19.43
C ILE A 48 -9.47 8.89 18.85
N THR A 49 -8.65 8.29 19.71
CA THR A 49 -7.55 7.40 19.29
C THR A 49 -8.08 6.16 18.59
N GLY A 50 -9.15 5.56 19.08
CA GLY A 50 -9.81 4.41 18.44
C GLY A 50 -10.32 4.74 17.04
N ARG A 51 -10.86 5.93 16.82
CA ARG A 51 -11.28 6.40 15.49
C ARG A 51 -10.11 6.56 14.53
N LEU A 52 -8.96 7.04 15.03
CA LEU A 52 -7.74 7.11 14.22
C LEU A 52 -7.36 5.73 13.70
N PHE A 53 -7.26 4.73 14.59
CA PHE A 53 -6.90 3.37 14.19
C PHE A 53 -7.91 2.74 13.24
N LYS A 54 -9.19 2.99 13.46
CA LYS A 54 -10.26 2.51 12.56
C LYS A 54 -10.13 3.12 11.17
N ASN A 55 -9.86 4.41 11.07
CA ASN A 55 -9.65 5.08 9.79
C ASN A 55 -8.43 4.55 9.06
N ILE A 56 -7.32 4.34 9.77
CA ILE A 56 -6.12 3.74 9.19
C ILE A 56 -6.42 2.33 8.70
N ALA A 57 -7.10 1.50 9.50
CA ALA A 57 -7.45 0.14 9.11
C ALA A 57 -8.31 0.11 7.83
N THR A 58 -9.28 1.00 7.72
CA THR A 58 -10.12 1.10 6.51
C THR A 58 -9.30 1.48 5.28
N ARG A 59 -8.44 2.47 5.39
CA ARG A 59 -7.66 3.01 4.28
C ARG A 59 -6.55 2.07 3.81
N PHE A 60 -6.05 1.21 4.69
CA PHE A 60 -5.01 0.23 4.37
C PHE A 60 -5.57 -1.19 4.17
N PHE A 61 -6.89 -1.32 4.03
CA PHE A 61 -7.54 -2.59 3.71
C PHE A 61 -7.32 -3.68 4.77
N LEU A 62 -7.25 -3.29 6.04
CA LEU A 62 -7.03 -4.22 7.16
C LEU A 62 -8.33 -4.80 7.72
N GLU A 63 -9.48 -4.34 7.26
CA GLU A 63 -10.78 -4.87 7.66
C GLU A 63 -11.09 -6.20 6.96
N LYS A 64 -11.86 -7.07 7.61
CA LYS A 64 -12.24 -8.39 7.06
C LYS A 64 -12.87 -8.30 5.67
N ARG A 65 -13.72 -7.29 5.42
CA ARG A 65 -14.38 -7.10 4.13
C ARG A 65 -13.39 -6.77 2.99
N ALA A 66 -12.20 -6.31 3.33
CA ALA A 66 -11.15 -5.98 2.38
C ALA A 66 -10.01 -7.00 2.36
N ALA A 67 -10.21 -8.17 2.96
CA ALA A 67 -9.16 -9.19 3.10
C ALA A 67 -8.53 -9.58 1.75
N LYS A 68 -9.35 -9.68 0.70
CA LYS A 68 -8.88 -10.06 -0.64
C LYS A 68 -7.91 -9.02 -1.21
N ILE A 69 -8.21 -7.74 -1.01
CA ILE A 69 -7.36 -6.62 -1.44
C ILE A 69 -6.06 -6.62 -0.64
N HIS A 70 -6.16 -6.80 0.67
CA HIS A 70 -5.00 -6.89 1.56
C HIS A 70 -4.07 -8.03 1.15
N GLU A 71 -4.60 -9.23 0.95
CA GLU A 71 -3.83 -10.40 0.51
C GLU A 71 -3.14 -10.14 -0.83
N THR A 72 -3.82 -9.48 -1.75
CA THR A 72 -3.25 -9.15 -3.07
C THR A 72 -2.10 -8.17 -2.94
N ILE A 73 -2.22 -7.14 -2.12
CA ILE A 73 -1.14 -6.17 -1.86
C ILE A 73 0.06 -6.87 -1.22
N VAL A 74 -0.16 -7.69 -0.20
CA VAL A 74 0.90 -8.48 0.45
C VAL A 74 1.57 -9.41 -0.57
N GLY A 75 0.78 -10.06 -1.43
CA GLY A 75 1.28 -10.90 -2.51
C GLY A 75 2.18 -10.14 -3.48
N ILE A 76 1.82 -8.92 -3.84
CA ILE A 76 2.64 -8.06 -4.71
C ILE A 76 3.94 -7.67 -4.01
N LEU A 77 3.91 -7.31 -2.74
CA LEU A 77 5.11 -6.95 -1.97
C LEU A 77 6.05 -8.14 -1.82
N LYS A 78 5.51 -9.32 -1.55
CA LYS A 78 6.30 -10.56 -1.50
C LYS A 78 6.93 -10.88 -2.86
N ASN A 79 6.16 -10.79 -3.93
CA ASN A 79 6.64 -10.98 -5.30
C ASN A 79 7.77 -9.99 -5.63
N THR A 80 7.63 -8.73 -5.26
CA THR A 80 8.64 -7.70 -5.46
C THR A 80 9.95 -8.06 -4.75
N SER A 81 9.86 -8.50 -3.49
CA SER A 81 11.03 -8.94 -2.72
C SER A 81 11.72 -10.14 -3.37
N GLU A 82 10.95 -11.11 -3.84
CA GLU A 82 11.48 -12.29 -4.54
C GLU A 82 12.13 -11.91 -5.87
N TYR A 83 11.53 -10.99 -6.64
CA TYR A 83 12.10 -10.48 -7.87
C TYR A 83 13.45 -9.80 -7.63
N VAL A 84 13.52 -8.92 -6.62
CA VAL A 84 14.76 -8.25 -6.25
C VAL A 84 15.84 -9.28 -5.88
N GLY A 85 15.47 -10.33 -5.13
CA GLY A 85 16.37 -11.42 -4.78
C GLY A 85 16.94 -12.13 -6.01
N VAL A 86 16.10 -12.41 -7.01
CA VAL A 86 16.56 -13.03 -8.26
C VAL A 86 17.56 -12.13 -8.98
N ILE A 87 17.27 -10.82 -9.09
CA ILE A 87 18.15 -9.86 -9.77
C ILE A 87 19.48 -9.71 -9.03
N GLN A 88 19.46 -9.61 -7.70
CA GLN A 88 20.68 -9.47 -6.89
C GLN A 88 21.59 -10.68 -6.98
N ASN A 89 21.03 -11.87 -7.19
CA ASN A 89 21.78 -13.11 -7.27
C ASN A 89 22.14 -13.50 -8.71
N MET A 90 21.82 -12.66 -9.70
CA MET A 90 22.26 -12.89 -11.08
C MET A 90 23.78 -12.83 -11.18
N LYS A 91 24.35 -13.86 -11.80
CA LYS A 91 25.80 -13.97 -11.98
C LYS A 91 26.33 -13.04 -13.07
N ASN A 92 25.54 -12.85 -14.14
CA ASN A 92 25.87 -11.98 -15.27
C ASN A 92 24.60 -11.72 -16.10
N GLU A 93 24.69 -10.86 -17.10
CA GLU A 93 23.56 -10.51 -17.98
C GLU A 93 23.05 -11.69 -18.83
N THR A 94 23.84 -12.73 -18.98
CA THR A 94 23.49 -13.91 -19.78
C THR A 94 23.04 -15.11 -18.91
N ASP A 95 22.76 -14.90 -17.64
CA ASP A 95 22.24 -15.94 -16.75
C ASP A 95 20.78 -16.25 -17.10
N HIS A 96 20.59 -17.16 -18.06
CA HIS A 96 19.28 -17.50 -18.59
C HIS A 96 18.33 -18.08 -17.54
N VAL A 97 18.84 -18.79 -16.54
CA VAL A 97 18.01 -19.35 -15.46
C VAL A 97 17.45 -18.24 -14.61
N ALA A 98 18.28 -17.26 -14.22
CA ALA A 98 17.86 -16.12 -13.45
C ALA A 98 16.88 -15.24 -14.25
N LEU A 99 17.16 -15.00 -15.53
CA LEU A 99 16.27 -14.24 -16.40
C LEU A 99 14.90 -14.90 -16.54
N SER A 100 14.87 -16.22 -16.71
CA SER A 100 13.62 -16.97 -16.79
C SER A 100 12.79 -16.83 -15.50
N ARG A 101 13.42 -16.91 -14.34
CA ARG A 101 12.77 -16.69 -13.04
C ARG A 101 12.27 -15.25 -12.91
N ALA A 102 13.05 -14.28 -13.33
CA ALA A 102 12.69 -12.87 -13.29
C ALA A 102 11.45 -12.60 -14.16
N PHE A 103 11.40 -13.14 -15.38
CA PHE A 103 10.24 -13.02 -16.26
C PHE A 103 9.00 -13.66 -15.65
N LYS A 104 9.13 -14.82 -15.04
CA LYS A 104 8.00 -15.49 -14.36
C LYS A 104 7.48 -14.64 -13.21
N LYS A 105 8.37 -14.11 -12.37
CA LYS A 105 8.00 -13.21 -11.27
C LYS A 105 7.29 -11.96 -11.78
N PHE A 106 7.81 -11.37 -12.85
CA PHE A 106 7.20 -10.19 -13.47
C PHE A 106 5.80 -10.50 -14.03
N HIS A 107 5.64 -11.66 -14.66
CA HIS A 107 4.33 -12.10 -15.15
C HIS A 107 3.32 -12.24 -14.00
N ASP A 108 3.71 -12.87 -12.90
CA ASP A 108 2.89 -13.00 -11.69
C ASP A 108 2.54 -11.62 -11.10
N PHE A 109 3.52 -10.71 -11.06
CA PHE A 109 3.33 -9.33 -10.62
C PHE A 109 2.26 -8.61 -11.46
N GLN A 110 2.34 -8.74 -12.78
CA GLN A 110 1.37 -8.10 -13.68
C GLN A 110 -0.04 -8.65 -13.45
N ALA A 111 -0.18 -9.96 -13.23
CA ALA A 111 -1.46 -10.59 -12.94
C ALA A 111 -2.06 -10.09 -11.62
N LEU A 112 -1.26 -10.01 -10.57
CA LEU A 112 -1.68 -9.50 -9.25
C LEU A 112 -2.07 -8.03 -9.33
N LYS A 113 -1.27 -7.22 -9.98
CA LYS A 113 -1.53 -5.80 -10.19
C LYS A 113 -2.84 -5.57 -10.95
N LYS A 114 -3.07 -6.33 -12.02
CA LYS A 114 -4.31 -6.27 -12.79
C LYS A 114 -5.52 -6.63 -11.95
N PHE A 115 -5.40 -7.69 -11.15
CA PHE A 115 -6.46 -8.11 -10.23
C PHE A 115 -6.76 -7.02 -9.21
N LEU A 116 -5.73 -6.44 -8.60
CA LEU A 116 -5.86 -5.36 -7.61
C LEU A 116 -6.61 -4.14 -8.19
N LEU A 117 -6.21 -3.69 -9.39
CA LEU A 117 -6.76 -2.48 -9.99
C LEU A 117 -8.14 -2.66 -10.63
N LYS A 118 -8.54 -3.90 -10.94
CA LYS A 118 -9.89 -4.21 -11.41
C LYS A 118 -10.88 -4.45 -10.27
N GLY A 119 -10.38 -4.79 -9.08
CA GLY A 119 -11.22 -5.06 -7.93
C GLY A 119 -11.94 -3.83 -7.41
N LYS A 120 -12.82 -4.04 -6.42
CA LYS A 120 -13.53 -2.95 -5.73
C LYS A 120 -12.60 -2.28 -4.72
N CYS A 121 -11.50 -1.72 -5.20
CA CYS A 121 -10.62 -0.90 -4.39
C CYS A 121 -11.24 0.48 -4.17
N HIS A 122 -10.85 1.11 -3.08
CA HIS A 122 -11.22 2.49 -2.82
C HIS A 122 -10.75 3.39 -3.97
N GLU A 123 -11.61 4.30 -4.44
CA GLU A 123 -11.31 5.18 -5.57
C GLU A 123 -10.02 6.01 -5.37
N LYS A 124 -9.79 6.48 -4.15
CA LYS A 124 -8.56 7.22 -3.81
C LYS A 124 -7.30 6.38 -4.01
N PHE A 125 -7.37 5.08 -3.72
CA PHE A 125 -6.26 4.16 -3.95
C PHE A 125 -5.97 4.02 -5.44
N LYS A 126 -7.01 3.78 -6.25
CA LYS A 126 -6.87 3.61 -7.70
C LYS A 126 -6.24 4.82 -8.40
N VAL A 127 -6.55 6.02 -7.93
CA VAL A 127 -6.01 7.27 -8.52
C VAL A 127 -4.48 7.28 -8.51
N TYR A 128 -3.85 6.74 -7.48
CA TYR A 128 -2.37 6.68 -7.40
C TYR A 128 -1.73 5.78 -8.46
N PHE A 129 -2.51 4.88 -9.06
CA PHE A 129 -2.02 3.90 -10.03
C PHE A 129 -2.48 4.18 -11.45
N GLN A 130 -3.22 5.27 -11.67
CA GLN A 130 -3.63 5.67 -13.01
C GLN A 130 -2.42 6.22 -13.78
N PRO A 131 -2.33 5.94 -15.09
CA PRO A 131 -1.30 6.56 -15.93
C PRO A 131 -1.42 8.08 -15.87
N CYS A 132 -0.28 8.77 -15.72
CA CYS A 132 -0.26 10.22 -15.90
C CYS A 132 -0.58 10.52 -17.36
N HIS A 133 -1.74 11.10 -17.60
CA HIS A 133 -2.05 11.65 -18.91
C HIS A 133 -1.34 13.00 -19.01
N VAL A 134 -0.32 13.01 -19.82
CA VAL A 134 0.36 14.26 -20.18
C VAL A 134 -0.43 14.92 -21.30
#